data_e3bd7f3f7a057220625380fd50028337
#
_entry.id   e3bd7f3f7a057220625380fd50028337
#
_cell.length_a   1.000
_cell.length_b   1.000
_cell.length_c   1.000
_cell.angle_alpha   90.00
_cell.angle_beta   90.00
_cell.angle_gamma   90.00
#
_symmetry.space_group_name_H-M   'P 1'
#
loop_
_entity.id
_entity.type
_entity.pdbx_description
1 polymer ?
#
loop_
_entity_poly.entity_id
_entity_poly.type
_entity_poly.pdbx_seq_one_letter_code
_entity_poly.pdbx_strand_id
1 'polypeptide(L)'
;MVEEDTQKTEEETSEDKPQVIFLSNEGSDDDPKIRKAMLYGDIDESSAKDIIATMILLADTAESQELSDPSDPGSEIVSVVRPFEIVVSTGGGNADDMMSVYDMMRMIREDVDIVTTGIGKVMSAGTLLLAAGTKGKRRIGKNCRVMIHAVTGGSIGPMHELTNEFKEIKKIQESYIQCLANETDMTVAQIKKYLKQKTNVYLTAEEAVELGFANEIF
;
A
#
# COMPACT_ATOMS: atom_id res chain seq x y z
N MET A 1 21.76 -59.51 2.67
CA MET A 1 20.57 -58.72 2.45
C MET A 1 20.72 -57.49 3.34
N VAL A 2 21.15 -56.41 2.73
CA VAL A 2 21.32 -55.10 3.40
C VAL A 2 20.26 -54.20 2.80
N GLU A 3 19.31 -53.76 3.60
CA GLU A 3 18.28 -52.80 3.24
C GLU A 3 18.94 -51.40 3.26
N GLU A 4 18.98 -50.76 2.08
CA GLU A 4 19.34 -49.35 1.94
C GLU A 4 18.13 -48.50 2.26
N ASP A 5 18.23 -47.79 3.37
CA ASP A 5 17.29 -46.75 3.81
C ASP A 5 17.58 -45.48 3.03
N THR A 6 16.78 -45.19 2.00
CA THR A 6 16.82 -43.94 1.24
C THR A 6 16.02 -42.87 1.97
N GLN A 7 16.68 -42.08 2.82
CA GLN A 7 16.11 -40.83 3.33
C GLN A 7 16.03 -39.81 2.17
N LYS A 8 14.82 -39.54 1.73
CA LYS A 8 14.50 -38.36 0.93
C LYS A 8 14.54 -37.14 1.84
N THR A 9 15.56 -36.34 1.70
CA THR A 9 15.57 -34.95 2.18
C THR A 9 14.61 -34.15 1.31
N GLU A 10 13.47 -33.77 1.85
CA GLU A 10 12.62 -32.72 1.29
C GLU A 10 13.36 -31.39 1.49
N GLU A 11 13.87 -30.83 0.39
CA GLU A 11 14.30 -29.43 0.35
C GLU A 11 13.04 -28.58 0.46
N GLU A 12 12.80 -28.01 1.64
CA GLU A 12 11.90 -26.88 1.80
C GLU A 12 12.44 -25.71 0.98
N THR A 13 11.82 -25.47 -0.17
CA THR A 13 11.99 -24.21 -0.88
C THR A 13 11.44 -23.09 0.01
N SER A 14 12.32 -22.28 0.56
CA SER A 14 11.93 -21.07 1.29
C SER A 14 11.20 -20.15 0.30
N GLU A 15 9.88 -20.19 0.31
CA GLU A 15 9.06 -19.17 -0.33
C GLU A 15 9.44 -17.83 0.29
N ASP A 16 9.86 -16.91 -0.55
CA ASP A 16 10.21 -15.53 -0.19
C ASP A 16 8.92 -14.82 0.26
N LYS A 17 8.58 -14.98 1.56
CA LYS A 17 7.40 -14.35 2.13
C LYS A 17 7.61 -12.83 2.18
N PRO A 18 6.62 -12.03 1.76
CA PRO A 18 6.70 -10.58 1.89
C PRO A 18 6.94 -10.23 3.36
N GLN A 19 7.95 -9.41 3.61
CA GLN A 19 8.29 -8.99 4.96
C GLN A 19 7.92 -7.52 5.14
N VAL A 20 7.06 -7.23 6.10
CA VAL A 20 6.92 -5.87 6.63
C VAL A 20 8.07 -5.66 7.62
N ILE A 21 8.98 -4.76 7.27
CA ILE A 21 10.12 -4.44 8.14
C ILE A 21 9.68 -3.31 9.05
N PHE A 22 9.59 -3.61 10.35
CA PHE A 22 9.45 -2.59 11.38
C PHE A 22 10.81 -1.93 11.60
N LEU A 23 10.89 -0.65 11.31
CA LEU A 23 12.01 0.16 11.74
C LEU A 23 11.62 0.83 13.07
N SER A 24 11.74 0.09 14.16
CA SER A 24 11.60 0.66 15.50
C SER A 24 12.98 1.07 16.03
N ASN A 25 13.06 2.24 16.62
CA ASN A 25 14.21 2.65 17.39
C ASN A 25 13.89 2.44 18.87
N GLU A 26 14.54 1.47 19.52
CA GLU A 26 14.50 1.30 21.00
C GLU A 26 15.48 2.26 21.67
N GLY A 27 15.54 3.51 21.19
CA GLY A 27 16.39 4.56 21.74
C GLY A 27 15.79 5.24 22.98
N SER A 28 16.58 6.09 23.62
CA SER A 28 16.13 6.97 24.71
C SER A 28 14.99 7.90 24.24
N ASP A 29 14.19 8.44 25.15
CA ASP A 29 13.06 9.33 24.86
C ASP A 29 13.42 10.57 24.00
N ASP A 30 14.71 10.87 23.85
CA ASP A 30 15.25 11.98 23.04
C ASP A 30 15.58 11.60 21.58
N ASP A 31 15.50 10.31 21.19
CA ASP A 31 15.75 9.89 19.79
C ASP A 31 14.51 10.08 18.90
N PRO A 32 14.69 10.58 17.67
CA PRO A 32 13.57 10.71 16.74
C PRO A 32 12.96 9.34 16.45
N LYS A 33 11.74 9.12 16.91
CA LYS A 33 11.01 7.87 16.67
C LYS A 33 10.80 7.69 15.17
N ILE A 34 11.28 6.55 14.63
CA ILE A 34 11.07 6.19 13.22
C ILE A 34 9.57 5.89 13.04
N ARG A 35 8.89 6.72 12.23
CA ARG A 35 7.47 6.58 11.92
C ARG A 35 7.29 6.20 10.45
N LYS A 36 7.85 5.04 10.09
CA LYS A 36 7.83 4.53 8.72
C LYS A 36 7.49 3.06 8.68
N ALA A 37 6.71 2.67 7.70
CA ALA A 37 6.42 1.28 7.34
C ALA A 37 6.77 1.05 5.87
N MET A 38 6.99 -0.21 5.48
CA MET A 38 7.27 -0.58 4.11
C MET A 38 6.31 -1.67 3.65
N LEU A 39 5.63 -1.42 2.53
CA LEU A 39 4.87 -2.43 1.79
C LEU A 39 5.70 -2.84 0.57
N TYR A 40 6.39 -3.97 0.68
CA TYR A 40 7.30 -4.48 -0.34
C TYR A 40 6.93 -5.91 -0.74
N GLY A 41 6.93 -6.21 -2.04
CA GLY A 41 6.52 -7.53 -2.55
C GLY A 41 5.04 -7.60 -2.91
N ASP A 42 4.45 -8.78 -2.85
CA ASP A 42 3.06 -8.99 -3.23
C ASP A 42 2.10 -8.58 -2.10
N ILE A 43 0.90 -8.13 -2.49
CA ILE A 43 -0.18 -7.81 -1.56
C ILE A 43 -1.02 -9.07 -1.37
N ASP A 44 -0.91 -9.67 -0.20
CA ASP A 44 -1.62 -10.85 0.25
C ASP A 44 -2.12 -10.68 1.70
N GLU A 45 -2.82 -11.66 2.23
CA GLU A 45 -3.37 -11.65 3.58
C GLU A 45 -2.30 -11.36 4.66
N SER A 46 -1.09 -11.92 4.50
CA SER A 46 -0.01 -11.73 5.47
C SER A 46 0.52 -10.30 5.44
N SER A 47 0.88 -9.79 4.27
CA SER A 47 1.39 -8.43 4.10
C SER A 47 0.33 -7.36 4.43
N ALA A 48 -0.94 -7.61 4.10
CA ALA A 48 -2.05 -6.73 4.45
C ALA A 48 -2.26 -6.66 5.97
N LYS A 49 -2.29 -7.81 6.65
CA LYS A 49 -2.38 -7.88 8.11
C LYS A 49 -1.24 -7.11 8.78
N ASP A 50 -0.01 -7.33 8.33
CA ASP A 50 1.17 -6.75 8.94
C ASP A 50 1.24 -5.24 8.73
N ILE A 51 0.92 -4.74 7.53
CA ILE A 51 0.88 -3.30 7.28
C ILE A 51 -0.26 -2.61 8.04
N ILE A 52 -1.44 -3.24 8.13
CA ILE A 52 -2.57 -2.74 8.92
C ILE A 52 -2.21 -2.63 10.39
N ALA A 53 -1.63 -3.69 10.98
CA ALA A 53 -1.19 -3.67 12.38
C ALA A 53 -0.16 -2.55 12.64
N THR A 54 0.77 -2.37 11.69
CA THR A 54 1.76 -1.30 11.77
C THR A 54 1.12 0.08 11.68
N MET A 55 0.16 0.28 10.77
CA MET A 55 -0.55 1.56 10.64
C MET A 55 -1.32 1.91 11.90
N ILE A 56 -2.01 0.94 12.52
CA ILE A 56 -2.72 1.15 13.80
C ILE A 56 -1.73 1.60 14.88
N LEU A 57 -0.62 0.88 15.06
CA LEU A 57 0.41 1.24 16.04
C LEU A 57 0.97 2.65 15.80
N LEU A 58 1.26 2.99 14.53
CA LEU A 58 1.78 4.31 14.17
C LEU A 58 0.73 5.41 14.39
N ALA A 59 -0.55 5.13 14.17
CA ALA A 59 -1.63 6.07 14.43
C ALA A 59 -1.84 6.29 15.94
N ASP A 60 -1.92 5.22 16.72
CA ASP A 60 -2.10 5.29 18.20
C ASP A 60 -0.96 6.04 18.90
N THR A 61 0.23 6.04 18.30
CA THR A 61 1.42 6.75 18.82
C THR A 61 1.67 8.08 18.12
N ALA A 62 0.72 8.62 17.37
CA ALA A 62 0.91 9.84 16.58
C ALA A 62 0.96 11.11 17.43
N GLU A 63 0.22 11.14 18.51
CA GLU A 63 0.15 12.31 19.39
C GLU A 63 1.38 12.40 20.28
N SER A 64 2.00 13.57 20.31
CA SER A 64 3.14 13.88 21.18
C SER A 64 2.97 15.27 21.79
N GLN A 65 3.57 15.46 22.97
CA GLN A 65 3.64 16.77 23.63
C GLN A 65 5.00 17.40 23.29
N GLU A 66 4.97 18.60 22.72
CA GLU A 66 6.18 19.31 22.29
C GLU A 66 6.16 20.76 22.76
N LEU A 67 7.33 21.36 22.94
CA LEU A 67 7.45 22.81 23.17
C LEU A 67 7.01 23.54 21.91
N SER A 68 6.17 24.57 22.05
CA SER A 68 5.73 25.42 20.94
C SER A 68 6.92 26.15 20.26
N ASP A 69 7.98 26.43 21.01
CA ASP A 69 9.29 26.84 20.53
C ASP A 69 10.38 25.95 21.11
N PRO A 70 10.98 25.04 20.32
CA PRO A 70 12.04 24.15 20.79
C PRO A 70 13.30 24.89 21.29
N SER A 71 13.48 26.16 20.92
CA SER A 71 14.60 26.98 21.35
C SER A 71 14.38 27.70 22.70
N ASP A 72 13.12 27.74 23.17
CA ASP A 72 12.74 28.31 24.47
C ASP A 72 12.17 27.23 25.42
N PRO A 73 12.97 26.76 26.40
CA PRO A 73 12.50 25.79 27.38
C PRO A 73 11.32 26.26 28.25
N GLY A 74 11.02 27.55 28.24
CA GLY A 74 9.86 28.14 28.94
C GLY A 74 8.61 28.29 28.07
N SER A 75 8.68 27.89 26.81
CA SER A 75 7.53 27.96 25.89
C SER A 75 6.42 26.97 26.28
N GLU A 76 5.21 27.22 25.81
CA GLU A 76 4.04 26.37 26.07
C GLU A 76 4.22 24.97 25.51
N ILE A 77 3.71 23.95 26.21
CA ILE A 77 3.62 22.59 25.69
C ILE A 77 2.35 22.49 24.84
N VAL A 78 2.51 22.07 23.60
CA VAL A 78 1.42 21.87 22.63
C VAL A 78 1.32 20.41 22.22
N SER A 79 0.10 19.93 21.96
CA SER A 79 -0.11 18.61 21.36
C SER A 79 0.13 18.69 19.86
N VAL A 80 0.96 17.80 19.33
CA VAL A 80 1.29 17.70 17.91
C VAL A 80 0.98 16.30 17.42
N VAL A 81 0.25 16.21 16.31
CA VAL A 81 -0.02 14.93 15.63
C VAL A 81 1.04 14.73 14.55
N ARG A 82 1.88 13.73 14.74
CA ARG A 82 2.98 13.41 13.81
C ARG A 82 2.51 12.48 12.72
N PRO A 83 2.75 12.80 11.44
CA PRO A 83 2.48 11.89 10.33
C PRO A 83 3.35 10.64 10.39
N PHE A 84 2.98 9.61 9.63
CA PHE A 84 3.86 8.49 9.34
C PHE A 84 3.96 8.24 7.83
N GLU A 85 4.99 7.50 7.43
CA GLU A 85 5.27 7.23 6.02
C GLU A 85 5.11 5.74 5.70
N ILE A 86 4.45 5.45 4.58
CA ILE A 86 4.40 4.12 3.97
C ILE A 86 5.20 4.14 2.67
N VAL A 87 6.29 3.40 2.63
CA VAL A 87 7.08 3.19 1.42
C VAL A 87 6.49 2.01 0.65
N VAL A 88 6.11 2.25 -0.61
CA VAL A 88 5.40 1.27 -1.46
C VAL A 88 6.30 0.83 -2.61
N SER A 89 6.57 -0.49 -2.69
CA SER A 89 7.23 -1.13 -3.82
C SER A 89 6.63 -2.51 -4.06
N THR A 90 5.64 -2.61 -4.96
CA THR A 90 4.86 -3.84 -5.14
C THR A 90 4.48 -4.09 -6.60
N GLY A 91 4.38 -5.36 -6.95
CA GLY A 91 3.77 -5.83 -8.20
C GLY A 91 2.24 -5.80 -8.18
N GLY A 92 1.64 -5.59 -7.04
CA GLY A 92 0.21 -5.72 -6.79
C GLY A 92 -0.10 -6.98 -5.99
N GLY A 93 -1.29 -7.53 -6.14
CA GLY A 93 -1.70 -8.74 -5.43
C GLY A 93 -3.21 -8.87 -5.31
N ASN A 94 -3.68 -9.47 -4.22
CA ASN A 94 -5.07 -9.76 -3.95
C ASN A 94 -5.89 -8.45 -3.77
N ALA A 95 -7.05 -8.41 -4.40
CA ALA A 95 -7.91 -7.22 -4.43
C ALA A 95 -8.63 -6.98 -3.09
N ASP A 96 -9.01 -8.02 -2.38
CA ASP A 96 -9.69 -7.90 -1.08
C ASP A 96 -8.71 -7.44 0.00
N ASP A 97 -7.46 -7.94 -0.04
CA ASP A 97 -6.38 -7.49 0.84
C ASP A 97 -6.01 -6.03 0.57
N MET A 98 -5.93 -5.63 -0.71
CA MET A 98 -5.76 -4.23 -1.11
C MET A 98 -6.87 -3.34 -0.53
N MET A 99 -8.14 -3.75 -0.64
CA MET A 99 -9.27 -2.98 -0.11
C MET A 99 -9.22 -2.86 1.41
N SER A 100 -8.82 -3.93 2.10
CA SER A 100 -8.64 -3.91 3.55
C SER A 100 -7.59 -2.88 4.00
N VAL A 101 -6.46 -2.82 3.31
CA VAL A 101 -5.42 -1.81 3.57
C VAL A 101 -5.93 -0.40 3.21
N TYR A 102 -6.61 -0.26 2.08
CA TYR A 102 -7.18 1.02 1.64
C TYR A 102 -8.18 1.59 2.64
N ASP A 103 -9.12 0.78 3.11
CA ASP A 103 -10.14 1.20 4.08
C ASP A 103 -9.49 1.63 5.40
N MET A 104 -8.47 0.90 5.86
CA MET A 104 -7.70 1.29 7.04
C MET A 104 -6.97 2.62 6.83
N MET A 105 -6.33 2.83 5.69
CA MET A 105 -5.71 4.11 5.35
C MET A 105 -6.72 5.26 5.34
N ARG A 106 -7.92 5.02 4.81
CA ARG A 106 -9.01 6.01 4.80
C ARG A 106 -9.46 6.40 6.20
N MET A 107 -9.61 5.42 7.07
CA MET A 107 -10.00 5.64 8.47
C MET A 107 -8.94 6.44 9.23
N ILE A 108 -7.68 6.02 9.18
CA ILE A 108 -6.57 6.66 9.90
C ILE A 108 -6.34 8.08 9.38
N ARG A 109 -6.49 8.32 8.09
CA ARG A 109 -6.22 9.61 7.45
C ARG A 109 -7.18 10.74 7.88
N GLU A 110 -8.26 10.41 8.59
CA GLU A 110 -9.14 11.42 9.19
C GLU A 110 -8.44 12.19 10.33
N ASP A 111 -7.54 11.51 11.06
CA ASP A 111 -6.89 12.06 12.25
C ASP A 111 -5.37 12.20 12.10
N VAL A 112 -4.73 11.32 11.34
CA VAL A 112 -3.27 11.25 11.17
C VAL A 112 -2.88 11.26 9.70
N ASP A 113 -2.04 12.21 9.31
CA ASP A 113 -1.52 12.27 7.94
C ASP A 113 -0.67 11.06 7.58
N ILE A 114 -0.94 10.48 6.42
CA ILE A 114 -0.19 9.36 5.84
C ILE A 114 0.61 9.86 4.63
N VAL A 115 1.93 9.87 4.76
CA VAL A 115 2.84 10.09 3.63
C VAL A 115 2.98 8.76 2.89
N THR A 116 2.77 8.74 1.58
CA THR A 116 3.08 7.57 0.76
C THR A 116 4.24 7.86 -0.18
N THR A 117 5.16 6.90 -0.33
CA THR A 117 6.37 7.05 -1.14
C THR A 117 6.54 5.84 -2.05
N GLY A 118 6.28 6.01 -3.35
CA GLY A 118 6.46 4.96 -4.35
C GLY A 118 7.91 4.84 -4.82
N ILE A 119 8.48 3.65 -4.77
CA ILE A 119 9.83 3.36 -5.26
C ILE A 119 9.87 2.13 -6.15
N GLY A 120 10.81 2.09 -7.10
CA GLY A 120 11.03 0.96 -7.99
C GLY A 120 9.82 0.62 -8.86
N LYS A 121 8.84 -0.05 -8.30
CA LYS A 121 7.59 -0.42 -8.98
C LYS A 121 6.38 -0.24 -8.07
N VAL A 122 5.32 0.36 -8.60
CA VAL A 122 4.01 0.48 -7.96
C VAL A 122 2.96 0.05 -8.98
N MET A 123 2.52 -1.20 -8.89
CA MET A 123 1.71 -1.81 -9.93
C MET A 123 0.39 -2.36 -9.39
N SER A 124 -0.64 -2.41 -10.26
CA SER A 124 -1.94 -3.02 -9.95
C SER A 124 -2.52 -2.49 -8.64
N ALA A 125 -2.80 -3.37 -7.67
CA ALA A 125 -3.29 -3.01 -6.32
C ALA A 125 -2.45 -1.91 -5.64
N GLY A 126 -1.13 -1.91 -5.84
CA GLY A 126 -0.23 -0.90 -5.26
C GLY A 126 -0.52 0.52 -5.71
N THR A 127 -1.12 0.71 -6.90
CA THR A 127 -1.43 2.05 -7.42
C THR A 127 -2.48 2.77 -6.58
N LEU A 128 -3.49 2.04 -6.10
CA LEU A 128 -4.48 2.60 -5.17
C LEU A 128 -3.85 2.94 -3.83
N LEU A 129 -2.97 2.09 -3.29
CA LEU A 129 -2.34 2.32 -2.00
C LEU A 129 -1.36 3.49 -2.03
N LEU A 130 -0.64 3.71 -3.14
CA LEU A 130 0.15 4.93 -3.32
C LEU A 130 -0.75 6.18 -3.32
N ALA A 131 -1.84 6.13 -4.10
CA ALA A 131 -2.78 7.25 -4.23
C ALA A 131 -3.57 7.52 -2.94
N ALA A 132 -3.72 6.53 -2.05
CA ALA A 132 -4.47 6.63 -0.79
C ALA A 132 -3.75 7.41 0.32
N GLY A 133 -2.52 7.84 0.14
CA GLY A 133 -1.84 8.78 1.06
C GLY A 133 -2.58 10.12 1.16
N THR A 134 -2.29 10.89 2.20
CA THR A 134 -2.84 12.23 2.38
C THR A 134 -2.52 13.09 1.16
N LYS A 135 -3.53 13.73 0.58
CA LYS A 135 -3.35 14.62 -0.59
C LYS A 135 -2.33 15.72 -0.27
N GLY A 136 -1.37 15.93 -1.17
CA GLY A 136 -0.22 16.81 -0.99
C GLY A 136 0.99 16.15 -0.32
N LYS A 137 0.86 14.92 0.18
CA LYS A 137 1.93 14.19 0.90
C LYS A 137 2.32 12.87 0.23
N ARG A 138 1.99 12.69 -1.04
CA ARG A 138 2.28 11.49 -1.82
C ARG A 138 3.48 11.75 -2.72
N ARG A 139 4.49 10.89 -2.65
CA ARG A 139 5.76 11.06 -3.35
C ARG A 139 6.08 9.85 -4.21
N ILE A 140 6.82 10.07 -5.28
CA ILE A 140 7.28 8.99 -6.17
C ILE A 140 8.72 9.21 -6.58
N GLY A 141 9.53 8.16 -6.53
CA GLY A 141 10.90 8.20 -7.02
C GLY A 141 10.95 8.36 -8.54
N LYS A 142 11.88 9.17 -9.05
CA LYS A 142 12.04 9.45 -10.49
C LYS A 142 12.10 8.20 -11.38
N ASN A 143 12.68 7.11 -10.88
CA ASN A 143 12.81 5.85 -11.63
C ASN A 143 11.68 4.85 -11.33
N CYS A 144 10.69 5.22 -10.53
CA CYS A 144 9.57 4.34 -10.20
C CYS A 144 8.66 4.18 -11.43
N ARG A 145 8.22 2.93 -11.66
CA ARG A 145 7.25 2.61 -12.72
C ARG A 145 5.90 2.29 -12.09
N VAL A 146 4.88 2.96 -12.56
CA VAL A 146 3.48 2.70 -12.17
C VAL A 146 2.82 1.87 -13.26
N MET A 147 1.98 0.91 -12.91
CA MET A 147 1.23 0.12 -13.89
C MET A 147 -0.20 -0.11 -13.45
N ILE A 148 -1.13 0.19 -14.35
CA ILE A 148 -2.57 0.02 -14.18
C ILE A 148 -3.07 -1.06 -15.15
N HIS A 149 -3.91 -1.95 -14.66
CA HIS A 149 -4.64 -2.92 -15.47
C HIS A 149 -6.01 -3.25 -14.86
N ALA A 150 -6.87 -3.92 -15.63
CA ALA A 150 -8.14 -4.42 -15.13
C ALA A 150 -7.93 -5.52 -14.08
N VAL A 151 -8.86 -5.64 -13.14
CA VAL A 151 -8.87 -6.76 -12.19
C VAL A 151 -8.85 -8.07 -12.96
N THR A 152 -7.94 -8.96 -12.59
CA THR A 152 -7.83 -10.30 -13.14
C THR A 152 -8.35 -11.30 -12.12
N GLY A 153 -9.04 -12.31 -12.57
CA GLY A 153 -9.54 -13.40 -11.74
C GLY A 153 -9.96 -14.58 -12.59
N GLY A 154 -10.10 -15.71 -11.96
CA GLY A 154 -10.58 -16.94 -12.61
C GLY A 154 -11.08 -17.90 -11.54
N SER A 155 -12.03 -18.74 -11.92
CA SER A 155 -12.59 -19.76 -11.05
C SER A 155 -12.88 -21.02 -11.85
N ILE A 156 -12.89 -22.17 -11.19
CA ILE A 156 -13.25 -23.48 -11.74
C ILE A 156 -14.33 -24.05 -10.84
N GLY A 157 -15.47 -24.40 -11.41
CA GLY A 157 -16.58 -24.96 -10.64
C GLY A 157 -17.85 -25.09 -11.46
N PRO A 158 -18.98 -25.44 -10.82
CA PRO A 158 -20.30 -25.47 -11.45
C PRO A 158 -20.70 -24.10 -12.05
N MET A 159 -21.50 -24.10 -13.11
CA MET A 159 -21.88 -22.90 -13.85
C MET A 159 -22.47 -21.78 -12.97
N HIS A 160 -23.27 -22.14 -11.96
CA HIS A 160 -23.87 -21.16 -11.06
C HIS A 160 -22.84 -20.46 -10.15
N GLU A 161 -21.80 -21.18 -9.71
CA GLU A 161 -20.67 -20.62 -8.94
C GLU A 161 -19.84 -19.69 -9.82
N LEU A 162 -19.48 -20.12 -11.03
CA LEU A 162 -18.74 -19.28 -11.99
C LEU A 162 -19.47 -17.98 -12.29
N THR A 163 -20.82 -18.06 -12.42
CA THR A 163 -21.64 -16.87 -12.68
C THR A 163 -21.62 -15.90 -11.50
N ASN A 164 -21.65 -16.40 -10.27
CA ASN A 164 -21.59 -15.57 -9.07
C ASN A 164 -20.20 -14.94 -8.88
N GLU A 165 -19.15 -15.73 -9.07
CA GLU A 165 -17.76 -15.26 -9.03
C GLU A 165 -17.50 -14.14 -10.04
N PHE A 166 -17.99 -14.32 -11.27
CA PHE A 166 -17.85 -13.29 -12.30
C PHE A 166 -18.59 -11.99 -11.98
N LYS A 167 -19.72 -12.06 -11.27
CA LYS A 167 -20.42 -10.86 -10.79
C LYS A 167 -19.62 -10.15 -9.70
N GLU A 168 -18.98 -10.93 -8.81
CA GLU A 168 -18.17 -10.38 -7.72
C GLU A 168 -16.90 -9.69 -8.25
N ILE A 169 -16.17 -10.32 -9.17
CA ILE A 169 -15.02 -9.70 -9.84
C ILE A 169 -15.41 -8.36 -10.51
N LYS A 170 -16.60 -8.28 -11.10
CA LYS A 170 -17.10 -7.02 -11.67
C LYS A 170 -17.32 -5.95 -10.61
N LYS A 171 -17.89 -6.29 -9.45
CA LYS A 171 -18.09 -5.35 -8.34
C LYS A 171 -16.76 -4.86 -7.79
N ILE A 172 -15.80 -5.77 -7.57
CA ILE A 172 -14.44 -5.43 -7.14
C ILE A 172 -13.81 -4.43 -8.13
N GLN A 173 -13.92 -4.67 -9.43
CA GLN A 173 -13.40 -3.73 -10.43
C GLN A 173 -14.10 -2.37 -10.39
N GLU A 174 -15.43 -2.33 -10.23
CA GLU A 174 -16.16 -1.05 -10.10
C GLU A 174 -15.73 -0.31 -8.82
N SER A 175 -15.57 -1.00 -7.69
CA SER A 175 -15.07 -0.42 -6.44
C SER A 175 -13.66 0.15 -6.62
N TYR A 176 -12.75 -0.60 -7.23
CA TYR A 176 -11.40 -0.13 -7.55
C TYR A 176 -11.39 1.14 -8.39
N ILE A 177 -12.25 1.19 -9.43
CA ILE A 177 -12.41 2.38 -10.29
C ILE A 177 -12.90 3.59 -9.48
N GLN A 178 -13.87 3.41 -8.59
CA GLN A 178 -14.38 4.50 -7.75
C GLN A 178 -13.31 4.99 -6.76
N CYS A 179 -12.59 4.07 -6.11
CA CYS A 179 -11.50 4.41 -5.19
C CYS A 179 -10.40 5.19 -5.91
N LEU A 180 -9.96 4.75 -7.09
CA LEU A 180 -8.97 5.49 -7.88
C LEU A 180 -9.47 6.88 -8.29
N ALA A 181 -10.75 7.02 -8.68
CA ALA A 181 -11.31 8.34 -9.03
C ALA A 181 -11.39 9.28 -7.83
N ASN A 182 -11.58 8.75 -6.62
CA ASN A 182 -11.57 9.54 -5.39
C ASN A 182 -10.17 10.00 -4.98
N GLU A 183 -9.17 9.18 -5.24
CA GLU A 183 -7.80 9.42 -4.78
C GLU A 183 -6.90 10.09 -5.82
N THR A 184 -7.24 10.04 -7.11
CA THR A 184 -6.46 10.63 -8.21
C THR A 184 -7.18 11.84 -8.84
N ASP A 185 -6.55 12.45 -9.83
CA ASP A 185 -7.17 13.52 -10.63
C ASP A 185 -7.90 12.95 -11.86
N MET A 186 -8.05 11.63 -11.94
CA MET A 186 -8.72 10.94 -13.04
C MET A 186 -10.22 10.83 -12.82
N THR A 187 -10.98 11.06 -13.86
CA THR A 187 -12.41 10.73 -13.88
C THR A 187 -12.64 9.23 -14.05
N VAL A 188 -13.78 8.73 -13.56
CA VAL A 188 -14.24 7.34 -13.79
C VAL A 188 -14.17 6.95 -15.28
N ALA A 189 -14.51 7.86 -16.18
CA ALA A 189 -14.47 7.61 -17.62
C ALA A 189 -13.03 7.42 -18.14
N GLN A 190 -12.09 8.21 -17.67
CA GLN A 190 -10.68 8.07 -18.00
C GLN A 190 -10.11 6.75 -17.48
N ILE A 191 -10.36 6.40 -16.21
CA ILE A 191 -9.93 5.13 -15.62
C ILE A 191 -10.50 3.94 -16.42
N LYS A 192 -11.81 3.95 -16.70
CA LYS A 192 -12.45 2.92 -17.53
C LYS A 192 -11.83 2.81 -18.93
N LYS A 193 -11.38 3.93 -19.52
CA LYS A 193 -10.69 3.93 -20.81
C LYS A 193 -9.33 3.23 -20.72
N TYR A 194 -8.54 3.48 -19.66
CA TYR A 194 -7.27 2.78 -19.41
C TYR A 194 -7.48 1.27 -19.23
N LEU A 195 -8.44 0.86 -18.39
CA LEU A 195 -8.71 -0.54 -18.09
C LEU A 195 -9.28 -1.32 -19.28
N LYS A 196 -9.95 -0.65 -20.23
CA LYS A 196 -10.50 -1.27 -21.45
C LYS A 196 -9.44 -1.63 -22.50
N GLN A 197 -8.20 -1.14 -22.38
CA GLN A 197 -7.17 -1.36 -23.40
C GLN A 197 -6.70 -2.82 -23.51
N LYS A 198 -7.16 -3.72 -22.60
CA LYS A 198 -6.79 -5.15 -22.54
C LYS A 198 -5.27 -5.41 -22.45
N THR A 199 -4.52 -4.40 -22.06
CA THR A 199 -3.07 -4.43 -21.87
C THR A 199 -2.70 -3.70 -20.60
N ASN A 200 -1.54 -4.01 -20.05
CA ASN A 200 -0.97 -3.26 -18.95
C ASN A 200 -0.59 -1.85 -19.43
N VAL A 201 -1.03 -0.83 -18.73
CA VAL A 201 -0.67 0.56 -19.01
C VAL A 201 0.42 0.98 -18.02
N TYR A 202 1.62 1.21 -18.54
CA TYR A 202 2.76 1.63 -17.76
C TYR A 202 2.92 3.16 -17.83
N LEU A 203 3.11 3.76 -16.64
CA LEU A 203 3.32 5.19 -16.48
C LEU A 203 4.72 5.46 -15.95
N THR A 204 5.31 6.59 -16.37
CA THR A 204 6.49 7.17 -15.75
C THR A 204 6.11 7.86 -14.43
N ALA A 205 7.11 8.33 -13.67
CA ALA A 205 6.85 9.11 -12.46
C ALA A 205 6.13 10.43 -12.78
N GLU A 206 6.49 11.08 -13.89
CA GLU A 206 5.88 12.31 -14.38
C GLU A 206 4.40 12.10 -14.72
N GLU A 207 4.09 11.08 -15.50
CA GLU A 207 2.71 10.71 -15.87
C GLU A 207 1.88 10.32 -14.63
N ALA A 208 2.49 9.66 -13.64
CA ALA A 208 1.82 9.30 -12.40
C ALA A 208 1.47 10.54 -11.57
N VAL A 209 2.34 11.55 -11.53
CA VAL A 209 2.05 12.84 -10.89
C VAL A 209 0.98 13.62 -11.66
N GLU A 210 1.07 13.67 -12.99
CA GLU A 210 0.07 14.34 -13.85
C GLU A 210 -1.34 13.75 -13.67
N LEU A 211 -1.43 12.45 -13.45
CA LEU A 211 -2.71 11.76 -13.22
C LEU A 211 -3.14 11.75 -11.74
N GLY A 212 -2.34 12.31 -10.85
CA GLY A 212 -2.67 12.46 -9.43
C GLY A 212 -2.44 11.22 -8.56
N PHE A 213 -1.65 10.21 -9.01
CA PHE A 213 -1.24 9.08 -8.15
C PHE A 213 -0.26 9.51 -7.07
N ALA A 214 0.57 10.51 -7.36
CA ALA A 214 1.47 11.16 -6.42
C ALA A 214 1.39 12.68 -6.61
N ASN A 215 2.00 13.43 -5.69
CA ASN A 215 2.01 14.89 -5.73
C ASN A 215 3.36 15.45 -6.16
N GLU A 216 4.45 14.73 -5.91
CA GLU A 216 5.81 15.15 -6.23
C GLU A 216 6.72 14.00 -6.62
N ILE A 217 7.76 14.30 -7.39
CA ILE A 217 8.86 13.40 -7.73
C ILE A 217 10.08 13.81 -6.88
N PHE A 218 10.79 12.82 -6.33
CA PHE A 218 12.05 13.06 -5.60
C PHE A 218 13.20 12.26 -6.21
#